data_6477818e38453488d289e142622074b7
#
_entry.id   6477818e38453488d289e142622074b7
#
_cell.length_a   1.000
_cell.length_b   1.000
_cell.length_c   1.000
_cell.angle_alpha   90.00
_cell.angle_beta   90.00
_cell.angle_gamma   90.00
#
_symmetry.space_group_name_H-M   'P 1'
#
loop_
_entity.id
_entity.type
_entity.pdbx_description
1 polymer ?
#
loop_
_entity_poly.entity_id
_entity_poly.type
_entity_poly.pdbx_seq_one_letter_code
_entity_poly.pdbx_strand_id
1 'polypeptide(L)'
;MKIYRTKTFDSAHILKLPYESKCADSIHGHTWRVEVWIEGIPNEYGMIFDFQKISNIIDTLDHKFLNEIQGLEQPTAENIVLWLIKRIKESLSDGFKLKVRVWESPNSYAEEEITVRRKFEL
;
A
#
# COMPACT_ATOMS: atom_id res chain seq x y z
N MET A 1 -7.93 -8.43 17.45
CA MET A 1 -6.49 -8.77 17.33
C MET A 1 -5.93 -8.07 16.12
N LYS A 2 -4.68 -7.66 16.17
CA LYS A 2 -4.03 -6.89 15.10
C LYS A 2 -2.79 -7.63 14.64
N ILE A 3 -2.60 -7.71 13.32
CA ILE A 3 -1.36 -8.20 12.70
C ILE A 3 -0.65 -7.05 12.01
N TYR A 4 0.64 -7.22 11.79
CA TYR A 4 1.51 -6.22 11.17
C TYR A 4 2.49 -6.90 10.23
N ARG A 5 2.68 -6.30 9.05
CA ARG A 5 3.71 -6.73 8.09
C ARG A 5 4.36 -5.50 7.49
N THR A 6 5.68 -5.52 7.38
CA THR A 6 6.44 -4.49 6.67
C THR A 6 7.29 -5.12 5.60
N LYS A 7 7.47 -4.40 4.50
CA LYS A 7 8.34 -4.79 3.40
C LYS A 7 8.80 -3.57 2.63
N THR A 8 10.04 -3.62 2.14
CA THR A 8 10.56 -2.58 1.24
C THR A 8 10.46 -3.03 -0.21
N PHE A 9 10.41 -2.07 -1.12
CA PHE A 9 10.57 -2.30 -2.55
C PHE A 9 11.35 -1.13 -3.16
N ASP A 10 12.10 -1.42 -4.21
CA ASP A 10 12.89 -0.42 -4.94
C ASP A 10 12.24 -0.18 -6.29
N SER A 11 11.83 1.05 -6.56
CA SER A 11 11.18 1.39 -7.82
C SER A 11 11.35 2.86 -8.15
N ALA A 12 11.28 3.15 -9.45
CA ALA A 12 11.40 4.49 -9.98
C ALA A 12 10.03 5.09 -10.28
N HIS A 13 9.97 6.41 -10.27
CA HIS A 13 8.79 7.16 -10.69
C HIS A 13 9.18 8.54 -11.22
N ILE A 14 8.23 9.17 -11.88
CA ILE A 14 8.25 10.59 -12.21
C ILE A 14 6.87 11.16 -11.91
N LEU A 15 6.81 12.37 -11.38
CA LEU A 15 5.55 13.03 -11.08
C LEU A 15 5.27 14.13 -12.10
N LYS A 16 4.02 14.27 -12.51
CA LYS A 16 3.53 15.36 -13.36
C LYS A 16 2.95 16.44 -12.46
N LEU A 17 3.71 17.53 -12.26
CA LEU A 17 3.34 18.62 -11.37
C LEU A 17 3.27 19.95 -12.15
N PRO A 18 2.37 20.89 -11.75
CA PRO A 18 2.26 22.19 -12.38
C PRO A 18 3.32 23.20 -11.93
N TYR A 19 4.30 22.76 -11.17
CA TYR A 19 5.43 23.57 -10.65
C TYR A 19 6.71 22.77 -10.72
N GLU A 20 7.86 23.45 -10.67
CA GLU A 20 9.16 22.78 -10.65
C GLU A 20 9.35 22.03 -9.33
N SER A 21 9.81 20.79 -9.44
CA SER A 21 10.10 19.91 -8.32
C SER A 21 11.12 18.88 -8.77
N LYS A 22 11.97 18.42 -7.86
CA LYS A 22 12.90 17.32 -8.14
C LYS A 22 12.17 16.06 -8.58
N CYS A 23 10.96 15.85 -8.08
CA CYS A 23 10.13 14.69 -8.43
C CYS A 23 9.47 14.81 -9.81
N ALA A 24 9.33 16.05 -10.35
CA ALA A 24 8.69 16.29 -11.65
C ALA A 24 9.68 16.33 -12.81
N ASP A 25 10.96 16.62 -12.53
CA ASP A 25 11.93 16.96 -13.58
C ASP A 25 12.63 15.75 -14.18
N SER A 26 12.65 14.62 -13.49
CA SER A 26 13.35 13.43 -13.98
C SER A 26 12.83 12.17 -13.32
N ILE A 27 13.02 11.05 -14.03
CA ILE A 27 12.80 9.73 -13.45
C ILE A 27 13.85 9.50 -12.38
N HIS A 28 13.41 9.10 -11.19
CA HIS A 28 14.31 8.82 -10.07
C HIS A 28 13.75 7.65 -9.25
N GLY A 29 14.62 7.03 -8.48
CA GLY A 29 14.28 5.86 -7.68
C GLY A 29 14.30 6.14 -6.19
N HIS A 30 13.52 5.33 -5.48
CA HIS A 30 13.50 5.29 -4.02
C HIS A 30 13.50 3.86 -3.54
N THR A 31 13.97 3.65 -2.31
CA THR A 31 13.63 2.47 -1.53
C THR A 31 12.39 2.82 -0.72
N TRP A 32 11.27 2.29 -1.15
CA TRP A 32 9.99 2.50 -0.50
C TRP A 32 9.82 1.49 0.62
N ARG A 33 9.20 1.90 1.71
CA ARG A 33 8.83 0.98 2.79
C ARG A 33 7.34 1.00 2.98
N VAL A 34 6.74 -0.18 2.99
CA VAL A 34 5.31 -0.37 3.22
C VAL A 34 5.11 -1.01 4.58
N GLU A 35 4.15 -0.47 5.33
CA GLU A 35 3.69 -1.04 6.58
C GLU A 35 2.19 -1.28 6.48
N VAL A 36 1.77 -2.48 6.86
CA VAL A 36 0.37 -2.89 6.79
C VAL A 36 -0.07 -3.42 8.16
N TRP A 37 -1.14 -2.87 8.68
CA TRP A 37 -1.83 -3.35 9.89
C TRP A 37 -3.22 -3.83 9.51
N ILE A 38 -3.58 -5.02 9.95
CA ILE A 38 -4.93 -5.56 9.77
C ILE A 38 -5.44 -6.00 11.13
N GLU A 39 -6.61 -5.48 11.49
CA GLU A 39 -7.28 -5.79 12.75
C GLU A 39 -8.58 -6.55 12.47
N GLY A 40 -8.77 -7.66 13.17
CA GLY A 40 -9.93 -8.50 12.98
C GLY A 40 -9.91 -9.72 13.89
N ILE A 41 -10.68 -10.71 13.52
CA ILE A 41 -10.81 -11.98 14.26
C ILE A 41 -10.12 -13.08 13.43
N PRO A 42 -9.24 -13.89 14.04
CA PRO A 42 -8.63 -15.02 13.33
C PRO A 42 -9.69 -15.99 12.79
N ASN A 43 -9.42 -16.54 11.61
CA ASN A 43 -10.28 -17.53 10.97
C ASN A 43 -10.06 -18.93 11.59
N GLU A 44 -10.67 -19.95 10.99
CA GLU A 44 -10.57 -21.36 11.43
C GLU A 44 -9.14 -21.90 11.45
N TYR A 45 -8.23 -21.28 10.68
CA TYR A 45 -6.81 -21.66 10.64
C TYR A 45 -5.95 -20.84 11.61
N GLY A 46 -6.57 -19.94 12.39
CA GLY A 46 -5.86 -19.07 13.33
C GLY A 46 -5.23 -17.86 12.68
N MET A 47 -5.65 -17.48 11.48
CA MET A 47 -5.09 -16.34 10.75
C MET A 47 -6.12 -15.25 10.52
N ILE A 48 -5.72 -14.00 10.78
CA ILE A 48 -6.50 -12.81 10.35
C ILE A 48 -6.33 -12.63 8.85
N PHE A 49 -5.09 -12.73 8.38
CA PHE A 49 -4.72 -12.62 6.98
C PHE A 49 -3.33 -13.22 6.81
N ASP A 50 -3.04 -13.82 5.67
CA ASP A 50 -1.74 -14.43 5.41
C ASP A 50 -0.69 -13.34 5.15
N PHE A 51 0.35 -13.31 5.96
CA PHE A 51 1.48 -12.37 5.78
C PHE A 51 2.10 -12.47 4.40
N GLN A 52 2.18 -13.67 3.82
CA GLN A 52 2.77 -13.86 2.50
C GLN A 52 1.93 -13.20 1.40
N LYS A 53 0.61 -13.17 1.54
CA LYS A 53 -0.25 -12.46 0.59
C LYS A 53 0.02 -10.96 0.60
N ILE A 54 0.26 -10.38 1.77
CA ILE A 54 0.64 -8.97 1.89
C ILE A 54 1.95 -8.74 1.16
N SER A 55 2.95 -9.57 1.43
CA SER A 55 4.26 -9.48 0.78
C SER A 55 4.17 -9.62 -0.74
N ASN A 56 3.36 -10.54 -1.23
CA ASN A 56 3.17 -10.76 -2.67
C ASN A 56 2.58 -9.53 -3.36
N ILE A 57 1.62 -8.87 -2.72
CA ILE A 57 1.02 -7.64 -3.26
C ILE A 57 2.08 -6.53 -3.33
N ILE A 58 2.87 -6.35 -2.27
CA ILE A 58 3.93 -5.34 -2.24
C ILE A 58 5.00 -5.65 -3.30
N ASP A 59 5.35 -6.91 -3.49
CA ASP A 59 6.36 -7.34 -4.46
C ASP A 59 5.99 -7.00 -5.91
N THR A 60 4.71 -6.84 -6.22
CA THR A 60 4.28 -6.42 -7.56
C THR A 60 4.75 -5.01 -7.90
N LEU A 61 5.13 -4.22 -6.91
CA LEU A 61 5.65 -2.87 -7.08
C LEU A 61 7.17 -2.82 -7.17
N ASP A 62 7.87 -3.95 -6.93
CA ASP A 62 9.32 -3.99 -6.82
C ASP A 62 9.99 -4.03 -8.21
N HIS A 63 11.08 -3.29 -8.37
CA HIS A 63 11.86 -3.19 -9.60
C HIS A 63 11.00 -2.79 -10.80
N LYS A 64 10.15 -1.78 -10.61
CA LYS A 64 9.24 -1.25 -11.63
C LYS A 64 9.48 0.23 -11.88
N PHE A 65 9.02 0.69 -13.05
CA PHE A 65 8.70 2.08 -13.29
C PHE A 65 7.22 2.23 -12.91
N LEU A 66 6.96 2.82 -11.75
CA LEU A 66 5.62 2.82 -11.14
C LEU A 66 4.55 3.48 -12.02
N ASN A 67 4.95 4.48 -12.84
CA ASN A 67 4.04 5.16 -13.75
C ASN A 67 3.37 4.22 -14.78
N GLU A 68 3.98 3.08 -15.07
CA GLU A 68 3.45 2.10 -16.02
C GLU A 68 2.47 1.11 -15.38
N ILE A 69 2.34 1.13 -14.07
CA ILE A 69 1.40 0.26 -13.36
C ILE A 69 0.01 0.87 -13.46
N GLN A 70 -0.96 0.06 -13.89
CA GLN A 70 -2.35 0.50 -13.99
C GLN A 70 -2.86 0.99 -12.63
N GLY A 71 -3.40 2.21 -12.62
CA GLY A 71 -3.88 2.87 -11.40
C GLY A 71 -2.82 3.69 -10.67
N LEU A 72 -1.56 3.67 -11.16
CA LEU A 72 -0.45 4.43 -10.59
C LEU A 72 0.18 5.39 -11.61
N GLU A 73 -0.63 6.00 -12.47
CA GLU A 73 -0.15 6.96 -13.46
C GLU A 73 0.48 8.20 -12.83
N GLN A 74 0.08 8.54 -11.61
CA GLN A 74 0.71 9.56 -10.76
C GLN A 74 1.13 8.90 -9.45
N PRO A 75 2.33 8.26 -9.39
CA PRO A 75 2.70 7.40 -8.27
C PRO A 75 3.33 8.19 -7.11
N THR A 76 2.52 8.99 -6.45
CA THR A 76 2.85 9.61 -5.16
C THR A 76 2.72 8.58 -4.05
N ALA A 77 3.34 8.85 -2.89
CA ALA A 77 3.15 8.00 -1.72
C ALA A 77 1.66 7.83 -1.39
N GLU A 78 0.89 8.93 -1.50
CA GLU A 78 -0.56 8.93 -1.25
C GLU A 78 -1.30 7.98 -2.19
N ASN A 79 -1.01 8.04 -3.48
CA ASN A 79 -1.67 7.20 -4.46
C ASN A 79 -1.23 5.73 -4.35
N ILE A 80 0.01 5.47 -3.94
CA ILE A 80 0.47 4.11 -3.66
C ILE A 80 -0.29 3.53 -2.46
N VAL A 81 -0.51 4.31 -1.40
CA VAL A 81 -1.33 3.89 -0.27
C VAL A 81 -2.72 3.45 -0.73
N LEU A 82 -3.39 4.28 -1.52
CA LEU A 82 -4.75 3.98 -2.01
C LEU A 82 -4.77 2.75 -2.92
N TRP A 83 -3.77 2.60 -3.76
CA TRP A 83 -3.63 1.44 -4.63
C TRP A 83 -3.46 0.14 -3.83
N LEU A 84 -2.61 0.16 -2.81
CA LEU A 84 -2.39 -0.98 -1.93
C LEU A 84 -3.64 -1.34 -1.12
N ILE A 85 -4.33 -0.32 -0.58
CA ILE A 85 -5.58 -0.52 0.15
C ILE A 85 -6.60 -1.25 -0.73
N LYS A 86 -6.76 -0.80 -1.98
CA LYS A 86 -7.69 -1.43 -2.92
C LYS A 86 -7.34 -2.90 -3.16
N ARG A 87 -6.07 -3.20 -3.38
CA ARG A 87 -5.59 -4.57 -3.62
C ARG A 87 -5.78 -5.48 -2.42
N ILE A 88 -5.41 -5.01 -1.23
CA ILE A 88 -5.55 -5.79 -0.01
C ILE A 88 -7.03 -5.98 0.33
N LYS A 89 -7.83 -4.92 0.19
CA LYS A 89 -9.26 -4.96 0.46
C LYS A 89 -10.00 -6.02 -0.36
N GLU A 90 -9.61 -6.22 -1.61
CA GLU A 90 -10.19 -7.23 -2.48
C GLU A 90 -10.08 -8.65 -1.91
N SER A 91 -9.09 -8.90 -1.07
CA SER A 91 -8.83 -10.20 -0.45
C SER A 91 -9.27 -10.27 1.01
N LEU A 92 -9.79 -9.17 1.58
CA LEU A 92 -10.26 -9.15 2.97
C LEU A 92 -11.73 -9.52 3.06
N SER A 93 -12.05 -10.29 4.10
CA SER A 93 -13.42 -10.53 4.52
C SER A 93 -13.99 -9.29 5.20
N ASP A 94 -15.33 -9.22 5.32
CA ASP A 94 -16.01 -8.15 6.02
C ASP A 94 -15.64 -8.10 7.51
N GLY A 95 -15.66 -6.91 8.09
CA GLY A 95 -15.45 -6.72 9.52
C GLY A 95 -13.99 -6.47 9.92
N PHE A 96 -13.11 -6.23 8.95
CA PHE A 96 -11.71 -5.93 9.21
C PHE A 96 -11.43 -4.42 9.17
N LYS A 97 -10.41 -4.01 9.92
CA LYS A 97 -9.83 -2.68 9.83
C LYS A 97 -8.46 -2.81 9.18
N LEU A 98 -8.20 -1.99 8.17
CA LEU A 98 -6.96 -2.02 7.39
C LEU A 98 -6.31 -0.65 7.44
N LYS A 99 -5.01 -0.61 7.78
CA LYS A 99 -4.19 0.59 7.71
C LYS A 99 -2.96 0.29 6.87
N VAL A 100 -2.64 1.19 5.94
CA VAL A 100 -1.45 1.09 5.10
C VAL A 100 -0.66 2.38 5.20
N ARG A 101 0.63 2.25 5.40
CA ARG A 101 1.59 3.37 5.41
C ARG A 101 2.66 3.10 4.38
N VAL A 102 2.95 4.11 3.56
CA VAL A 102 4.01 4.04 2.54
C VAL A 102 5.00 5.16 2.79
N TRP A 103 6.23 4.77 3.04
CA TRP A 103 7.37 5.67 3.18
C TRP A 103 8.05 5.83 1.82
N GLU A 104 8.08 7.04 1.30
CA GLU A 104 8.86 7.38 0.09
C GLU A 104 10.35 7.44 0.43
N SER A 105 10.66 7.95 1.61
CA SER A 105 12.00 8.09 2.16
C SER A 105 11.95 7.84 3.67
N PRO A 106 13.09 7.76 4.37
CA PRO A 106 13.09 7.64 5.83
C PRO A 106 12.38 8.78 6.57
N ASN A 107 12.11 9.89 5.89
CA ASN A 107 11.57 11.10 6.51
C ASN A 107 10.14 11.42 6.13
N SER A 108 9.52 10.69 5.20
CA SER A 108 8.23 11.08 4.63
C SER A 108 7.37 9.88 4.33
N TYR A 109 6.14 9.89 4.85
CA TYR A 109 5.18 8.83 4.56
C TYR A 109 3.77 9.40 4.37
N ALA A 110 2.94 8.62 3.72
CA ALA A 110 1.50 8.79 3.68
C ALA A 110 0.84 7.54 4.29
N GLU A 111 -0.31 7.72 4.92
CA GLU A 111 -1.06 6.58 5.45
C GLU A 111 -2.56 6.82 5.36
N GLU A 112 -3.30 5.72 5.26
CA GLU A 112 -4.75 5.73 5.27
C GLU A 112 -5.27 4.51 6.01
N GLU A 113 -6.40 4.66 6.67
CA GLU A 113 -7.07 3.60 7.40
C GLU A 113 -8.51 3.49 6.93
N ILE A 114 -8.96 2.26 6.68
CA ILE A 114 -10.34 1.98 6.32
C ILE A 114 -10.90 0.89 7.22
N THR A 115 -12.22 0.90 7.36
CA THR A 115 -12.96 -0.20 8.00
C THR A 115 -13.81 -0.87 6.94
N VAL A 116 -13.61 -2.17 6.77
CA VAL A 116 -14.44 -2.99 5.88
C VAL A 116 -15.59 -3.52 6.73
N ARG A 117 -16.75 -2.91 6.61
CA ARG A 117 -17.93 -3.28 7.42
C ARG A 117 -18.50 -4.61 6.96
N ARG A 118 -19.11 -5.34 7.91
CA ARG A 118 -19.87 -6.54 7.59
C ARG A 118 -21.02 -6.17 6.66
N LYS A 119 -21.30 -7.06 5.71
CA LYS A 119 -22.30 -6.86 4.65
C LYS A 119 -23.69 -6.49 5.17
N PHE A 120 -24.05 -6.93 6.39
CA PHE A 120 -25.37 -6.74 6.98
C PHE A 120 -25.37 -5.81 8.20
N GLU A 121 -24.28 -5.10 8.49
CA GLU A 121 -24.25 -4.06 9.52
C GLU A 121 -24.95 -2.82 9.00
N LEU A 122 -25.85 -2.30 9.81
CA LEU A 122 -26.57 -1.07 9.55
C LEU A 122 -25.93 0.12 10.29
#